data_2c3dd8efafaecbfc30dd345050201bc0
#
_entry.id   2c3dd8efafaecbfc30dd345050201bc0
#
_cell.length_a   1.000
_cell.length_b   1.000
_cell.length_c   1.000
_cell.angle_alpha   90.00
_cell.angle_beta   90.00
_cell.angle_gamma   90.00
#
_symmetry.space_group_name_H-M   'P 1'
#
loop_
_entity.id
_entity.type
_entity.pdbx_description
1 polymer ?
#
loop_
_entity_poly.entity_id
_entity_poly.type
_entity_poly.pdbx_seq_one_letter_code
_entity_poly.pdbx_strand_id
1 'polypeptide(L)'
;MNDAHPADGNEGLLSALFRKLGTRGKRDDDVTGEEIKDMVNEGHEHGVLNENEAEMINNIFEFGDKEAKDIMTHRKNLIAIDGELSYNDAVPFIIENNKSRYPVYLEDIDNIIGVLHIKDAFAFAQKNEVFRTSIKDIKGLIREVDFVPETLNIHTLFQKMQAKKSHLVIVVDEYGQTS
;
A
#
# COMPACT_ATOMS: atom_id res chain seq x y z
N MET A 1 10.96 -26.01 47.96
CA MET A 1 11.37 -25.90 46.58
C MET A 1 10.53 -24.79 46.00
N ASN A 2 11.15 -23.62 45.87
CA ASN A 2 10.50 -22.42 45.36
C ASN A 2 10.80 -22.32 43.86
N ASP A 3 9.78 -22.47 43.04
CA ASP A 3 9.85 -22.13 41.62
C ASP A 3 9.41 -20.65 41.45
N ALA A 4 10.41 -19.79 41.25
CA ALA A 4 10.20 -18.42 40.87
C ALA A 4 10.00 -18.35 39.36
N HIS A 5 8.80 -17.97 38.90
CA HIS A 5 8.52 -17.57 37.54
C HIS A 5 9.19 -16.20 37.27
N PRO A 6 9.85 -16.02 36.12
CA PRO A 6 10.34 -14.69 35.75
C PRO A 6 9.16 -13.83 35.30
N ALA A 7 9.02 -12.69 35.94
CA ALA A 7 8.03 -11.66 35.62
C ALA A 7 8.26 -11.09 34.20
N ASP A 8 7.19 -11.08 33.42
CA ASP A 8 7.08 -10.45 32.12
C ASP A 8 7.44 -8.96 32.18
N GLY A 9 8.60 -8.60 31.59
CA GLY A 9 9.12 -7.23 31.55
C GLY A 9 8.34 -6.26 30.65
N ASN A 10 7.24 -6.70 30.02
CA ASN A 10 6.50 -5.89 29.04
C ASN A 10 5.26 -5.20 29.60
N GLU A 11 4.71 -5.64 30.75
CA GLU A 11 3.57 -4.96 31.38
C GLU A 11 3.97 -3.65 32.07
N GLY A 12 5.26 -3.50 32.43
CA GLY A 12 5.76 -2.30 33.12
C GLY A 12 5.85 -1.04 32.26
N LEU A 13 6.10 -1.19 30.95
CA LEU A 13 6.35 -0.06 30.05
C LEU A 13 5.07 0.66 29.64
N LEU A 14 4.05 -0.08 29.23
CA LEU A 14 2.75 0.50 28.90
C LEU A 14 2.07 1.09 30.12
N SER A 15 2.15 0.45 31.28
CA SER A 15 1.59 0.96 32.54
C SER A 15 2.33 2.22 33.04
N ALA A 16 3.65 2.33 32.81
CA ALA A 16 4.41 3.53 33.12
C ALA A 16 4.06 4.70 32.21
N LEU A 17 3.86 4.44 30.91
CA LEU A 17 3.41 5.42 29.93
C LEU A 17 2.00 5.93 30.26
N PHE A 18 1.05 5.05 30.54
CA PHE A 18 -0.31 5.42 30.94
C PHE A 18 -0.36 6.13 32.29
N ARG A 19 0.54 5.83 33.24
CA ARG A 19 0.62 6.52 34.52
C ARG A 19 1.17 7.93 34.38
N LYS A 20 2.12 8.16 33.43
CA LYS A 20 2.65 9.50 33.13
C LYS A 20 1.62 10.36 32.41
N LEU A 21 0.79 9.75 31.54
CA LEU A 21 -0.36 10.38 30.90
C LEU A 21 -1.48 10.76 31.90
N GLY A 22 -1.71 9.92 32.93
CA GLY A 22 -2.74 10.14 33.95
C GLY A 22 -2.36 11.12 35.05
N THR A 23 -1.09 11.50 35.22
CA THR A 23 -0.63 12.40 36.28
C THR A 23 -0.47 13.86 35.86
N ARG A 24 -0.60 14.19 34.57
CA ARG A 24 -0.76 15.57 34.10
C ARG A 24 -2.22 15.97 34.29
N GLY A 25 -2.48 16.57 35.46
CA GLY A 25 -3.81 16.90 35.94
C GLY A 25 -4.67 17.70 34.98
N LYS A 26 -5.97 17.32 34.95
CA LYS A 26 -7.15 18.11 34.59
C LYS A 26 -6.86 19.43 33.86
N ARG A 27 -6.71 19.36 32.56
CA ARG A 27 -7.11 20.36 31.60
C ARG A 27 -7.74 19.60 30.45
N ASP A 28 -8.88 20.08 29.97
CA ASP A 28 -9.57 19.66 28.73
C ASP A 28 -8.77 20.09 27.48
N ASP A 29 -7.47 19.83 27.45
CA ASP A 29 -6.62 20.02 26.27
C ASP A 29 -6.46 18.62 25.66
N ASP A 30 -7.10 18.40 24.50
CA ASP A 30 -6.91 17.22 23.70
C ASP A 30 -5.41 17.04 23.42
N VAL A 31 -4.86 15.87 23.81
CA VAL A 31 -3.45 15.53 23.55
C VAL A 31 -3.25 15.52 22.05
N THR A 32 -2.40 16.37 21.55
CA THR A 32 -2.13 16.50 20.11
C THR A 32 -1.19 15.41 19.60
N GLY A 33 -1.24 15.13 18.29
CA GLY A 33 -0.32 14.19 17.65
C GLY A 33 1.15 14.60 17.83
N GLU A 34 1.45 15.92 17.89
CA GLU A 34 2.79 16.44 18.14
C GLU A 34 3.27 16.14 19.56
N GLU A 35 2.41 16.32 20.56
CA GLU A 35 2.77 16.00 21.95
C GLU A 35 3.07 14.50 22.13
N ILE A 36 2.38 13.63 21.37
CA ILE A 36 2.67 12.19 21.42
C ILE A 36 4.01 11.90 20.74
N LYS A 37 4.33 12.54 19.61
CA LYS A 37 5.64 12.42 18.95
C LYS A 37 6.78 12.87 19.86
N ASP A 38 6.60 13.98 20.59
CA ASP A 38 7.59 14.47 21.55
C ASP A 38 7.81 13.46 22.67
N MET A 39 6.74 12.86 23.22
CA MET A 39 6.85 11.80 24.22
C MET A 39 7.57 10.55 23.72
N VAL A 40 7.37 10.19 22.44
CA VAL A 40 8.06 9.06 21.81
C VAL A 40 9.56 9.34 21.69
N ASN A 41 9.94 10.55 21.26
CA ASN A 41 11.33 10.98 21.15
C ASN A 41 12.01 11.03 22.53
N GLU A 42 11.34 11.60 23.54
CA GLU A 42 11.83 11.59 24.93
C GLU A 42 12.01 10.16 25.45
N GLY A 43 11.06 9.26 25.13
CA GLY A 43 11.16 7.84 25.46
C GLY A 43 12.36 7.14 24.83
N HIS A 44 12.71 7.52 23.61
CA HIS A 44 13.90 7.02 22.92
C HIS A 44 15.19 7.56 23.59
N GLU A 45 15.27 8.87 23.84
CA GLU A 45 16.43 9.50 24.51
C GLU A 45 16.73 8.91 25.87
N HIS A 46 15.69 8.54 26.61
CA HIS A 46 15.81 7.90 27.93
C HIS A 46 15.98 6.38 27.89
N GLY A 47 16.10 5.77 26.70
CA GLY A 47 16.32 4.33 26.52
C GLY A 47 15.11 3.47 26.88
N VAL A 48 13.91 4.06 26.97
CA VAL A 48 12.62 3.36 27.17
C VAL A 48 12.16 2.71 25.88
N LEU A 49 12.42 3.38 24.76
CA LEU A 49 12.15 2.88 23.40
C LEU A 49 13.48 2.73 22.66
N ASN A 50 13.64 1.65 21.94
CA ASN A 50 14.75 1.55 20.99
C ASN A 50 14.46 2.36 19.71
N GLU A 51 15.48 2.60 18.89
CA GLU A 51 15.38 3.41 17.68
C GLU A 51 14.27 2.91 16.72
N ASN A 52 14.21 1.59 16.48
CA ASN A 52 13.20 1.00 15.58
C ASN A 52 11.76 1.17 16.11
N GLU A 53 11.58 1.10 17.44
CA GLU A 53 10.26 1.28 18.06
C GLU A 53 9.80 2.73 17.95
N ALA A 54 10.68 3.69 18.21
CA ALA A 54 10.38 5.10 18.05
C ALA A 54 10.07 5.47 16.58
N GLU A 55 10.87 4.97 15.64
CA GLU A 55 10.64 5.14 14.21
C GLU A 55 9.30 4.54 13.77
N MET A 56 8.96 3.34 14.24
CA MET A 56 7.69 2.68 13.90
C MET A 56 6.49 3.50 14.38
N ILE A 57 6.55 4.05 15.60
CA ILE A 57 5.47 4.88 16.14
C ILE A 57 5.35 6.18 15.34
N ASN A 58 6.46 6.85 15.03
CA ASN A 58 6.45 8.07 14.22
C ASN A 58 5.90 7.82 12.81
N ASN A 59 6.26 6.67 12.18
CA ASN A 59 5.72 6.27 10.88
C ASN A 59 4.19 6.05 10.90
N ILE A 60 3.61 5.62 12.05
CA ILE A 60 2.15 5.49 12.19
C ILE A 60 1.47 6.87 12.10
N PHE A 61 2.04 7.90 12.73
CA PHE A 61 1.50 9.26 12.63
C PHE A 61 1.61 9.80 11.21
N GLU A 62 2.78 9.64 10.57
CA GLU A 62 2.97 10.07 9.18
C GLU A 62 2.02 9.34 8.22
N PHE A 63 1.74 8.06 8.49
CA PHE A 63 0.80 7.29 7.68
C PHE A 63 -0.61 7.89 7.70
N GLY A 64 -1.02 8.49 8.82
CA GLY A 64 -2.34 9.12 8.95
C GLY A 64 -2.52 10.36 8.08
N ASP A 65 -1.44 11.08 7.79
CA ASP A 65 -1.46 12.38 7.12
C ASP A 65 -1.23 12.29 5.61
N LYS A 66 -0.75 11.14 5.09
CA LYS A 66 -0.39 10.97 3.67
C LYS A 66 -1.62 10.68 2.80
N GLU A 67 -1.54 11.14 1.57
CA GLU A 67 -2.49 10.89 0.49
C GLU A 67 -1.94 9.88 -0.53
N ALA A 68 -2.79 9.35 -1.40
CA ALA A 68 -2.40 8.38 -2.42
C ALA A 68 -1.27 8.91 -3.32
N LYS A 69 -1.28 10.20 -3.67
CA LYS A 69 -0.23 10.84 -4.47
C LYS A 69 1.16 10.79 -3.83
N ASP A 70 1.24 10.73 -2.48
CA ASP A 70 2.51 10.74 -1.75
C ASP A 70 3.25 9.40 -1.81
N ILE A 71 2.53 8.31 -2.16
CA ILE A 71 3.07 6.94 -2.18
C ILE A 71 2.91 6.23 -3.53
N MET A 72 2.21 6.83 -4.48
CA MET A 72 1.96 6.21 -5.78
C MET A 72 3.22 6.11 -6.64
N THR A 73 3.18 5.23 -7.62
CA THR A 73 4.11 5.26 -8.75
C THR A 73 3.58 6.24 -9.78
N HIS A 74 4.26 7.35 -10.00
CA HIS A 74 3.87 8.36 -10.98
C HIS A 74 3.74 7.78 -12.40
N ARG A 75 2.80 8.33 -13.20
CA ARG A 75 2.52 7.88 -14.58
C ARG A 75 3.76 7.77 -15.47
N LYS A 76 4.77 8.63 -15.28
CA LYS A 76 6.05 8.58 -16.01
C LYS A 76 6.84 7.29 -15.78
N ASN A 77 6.63 6.65 -14.64
CA ASN A 77 7.30 5.43 -14.22
C ASN A 77 6.36 4.22 -14.24
N LEU A 78 5.11 4.42 -14.70
CA LEU A 78 4.12 3.36 -14.77
C LEU A 78 4.51 2.34 -15.85
N ILE A 79 4.63 1.08 -15.45
CA ILE A 79 4.87 -0.04 -16.36
C ILE A 79 3.51 -0.67 -16.68
N ALA A 80 2.97 -0.36 -17.85
CA ALA A 80 1.66 -0.83 -18.31
C ALA A 80 1.79 -1.51 -19.67
N ILE A 81 0.83 -2.34 -20.04
CA ILE A 81 0.79 -3.09 -21.30
C ILE A 81 -0.27 -2.48 -22.21
N ASP A 82 0.09 -2.27 -23.47
CA ASP A 82 -0.89 -1.94 -24.52
C ASP A 82 -1.79 -3.15 -24.78
N GLY A 83 -3.08 -2.97 -24.59
CA GLY A 83 -4.08 -4.01 -24.79
C GLY A 83 -4.25 -4.43 -26.26
N GLU A 84 -3.80 -3.62 -27.21
CA GLU A 84 -3.79 -3.95 -28.63
C GLU A 84 -2.69 -4.96 -29.02
N LEU A 85 -1.63 -5.08 -28.21
CA LEU A 85 -0.57 -6.05 -28.46
C LEU A 85 -1.12 -7.46 -28.45
N SER A 86 -0.59 -8.29 -29.36
CA SER A 86 -0.87 -9.72 -29.29
C SER A 86 -0.28 -10.32 -28.02
N TYR A 87 -0.86 -11.41 -27.53
CA TYR A 87 -0.32 -12.10 -26.36
C TYR A 87 1.17 -12.41 -26.53
N ASN A 88 1.56 -12.88 -27.71
CA ASN A 88 2.95 -13.26 -28.00
C ASN A 88 3.91 -12.06 -27.96
N ASP A 89 3.46 -10.89 -28.39
CA ASP A 89 4.26 -9.66 -28.40
C ASP A 89 4.36 -9.05 -26.99
N ALA A 90 3.40 -9.30 -26.12
CA ALA A 90 3.43 -8.83 -24.72
C ALA A 90 4.36 -9.68 -23.84
N VAL A 91 4.61 -10.96 -24.18
CA VAL A 91 5.44 -11.86 -23.34
C VAL A 91 6.86 -11.34 -23.11
N PRO A 92 7.62 -10.87 -24.13
CA PRO A 92 8.96 -10.31 -23.90
C PRO A 92 8.94 -9.13 -22.92
N PHE A 93 7.97 -8.22 -23.06
CA PHE A 93 7.79 -7.09 -22.16
C PHE A 93 7.52 -7.53 -20.71
N ILE A 94 6.69 -8.55 -20.51
CA ILE A 94 6.38 -9.11 -19.20
C ILE A 94 7.63 -9.73 -18.55
N ILE A 95 8.44 -10.45 -19.34
CA ILE A 95 9.67 -11.09 -18.87
C ILE A 95 10.70 -10.03 -18.47
N GLU A 96 10.90 -9.02 -19.30
CA GLU A 96 11.89 -7.95 -19.06
C GLU A 96 11.56 -7.15 -17.79
N ASN A 97 10.30 -6.78 -17.60
CA ASN A 97 9.88 -5.93 -16.48
C ASN A 97 9.66 -6.70 -15.17
N ASN A 98 9.49 -8.02 -15.22
CA ASN A 98 9.39 -8.93 -14.06
C ASN A 98 8.43 -8.45 -12.95
N LYS A 99 7.25 -7.96 -13.32
CA LYS A 99 6.20 -7.57 -12.37
C LYS A 99 5.12 -8.64 -12.28
N SER A 100 4.41 -8.69 -11.16
CA SER A 100 3.30 -9.64 -10.97
C SER A 100 1.99 -9.16 -11.58
N ARG A 101 1.82 -7.86 -11.74
CA ARG A 101 0.60 -7.20 -12.21
C ARG A 101 0.97 -6.05 -13.11
N TYR A 102 0.25 -5.93 -14.21
CA TYR A 102 0.43 -4.88 -15.21
C TYR A 102 -0.92 -4.22 -15.47
N PRO A 103 -1.06 -2.90 -15.26
CA PRO A 103 -2.16 -2.15 -15.83
C PRO A 103 -2.20 -2.38 -17.33
N VAL A 104 -3.39 -2.51 -17.91
CA VAL A 104 -3.60 -2.65 -19.36
C VAL A 104 -4.35 -1.41 -19.82
N TYR A 105 -3.84 -0.74 -20.84
CA TYR A 105 -4.43 0.46 -21.42
C TYR A 105 -4.81 0.25 -22.89
N LEU A 106 -5.68 1.11 -23.41
CA LEU A 106 -6.02 1.22 -24.83
C LEU A 106 -5.76 2.65 -25.29
N GLU A 107 -5.06 2.78 -26.43
CA GLU A 107 -4.73 4.05 -27.08
C GLU A 107 -3.83 4.95 -26.22
N ASP A 108 -4.23 5.30 -25.01
CA ASP A 108 -3.52 6.17 -24.09
C ASP A 108 -3.47 5.57 -22.67
N ILE A 109 -2.43 5.94 -21.93
CA ILE A 109 -2.23 5.52 -20.54
C ILE A 109 -3.35 6.01 -19.61
N ASP A 110 -4.10 7.04 -19.99
CA ASP A 110 -5.27 7.51 -19.27
C ASP A 110 -6.49 6.61 -19.43
N ASN A 111 -6.48 5.72 -20.42
CA ASN A 111 -7.54 4.75 -20.64
C ASN A 111 -7.15 3.35 -20.16
N ILE A 112 -6.99 3.20 -18.85
CA ILE A 112 -6.72 1.89 -18.23
C ILE A 112 -8.01 1.05 -18.24
N ILE A 113 -7.99 -0.10 -18.90
CA ILE A 113 -9.13 -1.03 -19.00
C ILE A 113 -9.13 -2.13 -17.94
N GLY A 114 -8.05 -2.28 -17.19
CA GLY A 114 -7.94 -3.27 -16.13
C GLY A 114 -6.51 -3.67 -15.84
N VAL A 115 -6.33 -4.83 -15.22
CA VAL A 115 -5.01 -5.37 -14.82
C VAL A 115 -4.84 -6.80 -15.34
N LEU A 116 -3.70 -7.04 -15.97
CA LEU A 116 -3.21 -8.38 -16.31
C LEU A 116 -2.38 -8.91 -15.14
N HIS A 117 -2.72 -10.10 -14.65
CA HIS A 117 -1.92 -10.79 -13.64
C HIS A 117 -1.07 -11.87 -14.33
N ILE A 118 0.23 -11.91 -14.04
CA ILE A 118 1.18 -12.84 -14.67
C ILE A 118 0.74 -14.31 -14.54
N LYS A 119 0.13 -14.70 -13.42
CA LYS A 119 -0.39 -16.06 -13.21
C LYS A 119 -1.51 -16.41 -14.21
N ASP A 120 -2.37 -15.43 -14.50
CA ASP A 120 -3.43 -15.65 -15.50
C ASP A 120 -2.83 -15.73 -16.91
N ALA A 121 -1.86 -14.87 -17.22
CA ALA A 121 -1.14 -14.97 -18.47
C ALA A 121 -0.55 -16.37 -18.67
N PHE A 122 0.13 -16.92 -17.69
CA PHE A 122 0.65 -18.30 -17.76
C PHE A 122 -0.44 -19.35 -17.94
N ALA A 123 -1.56 -19.23 -17.24
CA ALA A 123 -2.68 -20.17 -17.38
C ALA A 123 -3.29 -20.13 -18.79
N PHE A 124 -3.35 -18.95 -19.41
CA PHE A 124 -3.83 -18.78 -20.78
C PHE A 124 -2.82 -19.27 -21.82
N ALA A 125 -1.51 -19.16 -21.58
CA ALA A 125 -0.46 -19.66 -22.47
C ALA A 125 -0.57 -21.17 -22.77
N GLN A 126 -1.15 -21.93 -21.86
CA GLN A 126 -1.37 -23.36 -22.05
C GLN A 126 -2.51 -23.67 -23.06
N LYS A 127 -3.31 -22.65 -23.41
CA LYS A 127 -4.38 -22.74 -24.41
C LYS A 127 -3.83 -22.23 -25.72
N ASN A 128 -3.33 -23.10 -26.59
CA ASN A 128 -2.58 -22.82 -27.83
C ASN A 128 -3.21 -21.79 -28.80
N GLU A 129 -4.43 -21.36 -28.59
CA GLU A 129 -5.17 -20.50 -29.53
C GLU A 129 -4.99 -18.99 -29.26
N VAL A 130 -4.36 -18.61 -28.12
CA VAL A 130 -4.33 -17.17 -27.69
C VAL A 130 -3.11 -16.39 -28.19
N PHE A 131 -2.09 -17.04 -28.76
CA PHE A 131 -0.80 -16.38 -29.05
C PHE A 131 -0.87 -15.20 -30.01
N ARG A 132 -1.83 -15.20 -30.94
CA ARG A 132 -2.04 -14.12 -31.93
C ARG A 132 -3.21 -13.20 -31.58
N THR A 133 -3.91 -13.48 -30.49
CA THR A 133 -5.05 -12.67 -30.04
C THR A 133 -4.55 -11.48 -29.23
N SER A 134 -5.13 -10.30 -29.48
CA SER A 134 -4.81 -9.11 -28.69
C SER A 134 -5.18 -9.32 -27.22
N ILE A 135 -4.38 -8.77 -26.32
CA ILE A 135 -4.55 -8.88 -24.86
C ILE A 135 -5.99 -8.51 -24.45
N LYS A 136 -6.53 -7.43 -25.02
CA LYS A 136 -7.90 -6.93 -24.74
C LYS A 136 -9.00 -7.94 -25.12
N ASP A 137 -8.77 -8.76 -26.13
CA ASP A 137 -9.76 -9.69 -26.69
C ASP A 137 -9.73 -11.07 -26.02
N ILE A 138 -8.74 -11.34 -25.17
CA ILE A 138 -8.64 -12.61 -24.45
C ILE A 138 -9.59 -12.56 -23.24
N LYS A 139 -10.74 -13.19 -23.39
CA LYS A 139 -11.79 -13.19 -22.38
C LYS A 139 -11.29 -13.75 -21.02
N GLY A 140 -11.35 -12.92 -19.99
CA GLY A 140 -10.98 -13.30 -18.61
C GLY A 140 -9.49 -13.18 -18.31
N LEU A 141 -8.66 -12.67 -19.24
CA LEU A 141 -7.25 -12.36 -18.98
C LEU A 141 -7.08 -11.05 -18.19
N ILE A 142 -7.85 -10.03 -18.56
CA ILE A 142 -7.86 -8.73 -17.90
C ILE A 142 -8.88 -8.77 -16.77
N ARG A 143 -8.47 -8.39 -15.57
CA ARG A 143 -9.32 -8.26 -14.40
C ARG A 143 -9.69 -6.80 -14.18
N GLU A 144 -10.85 -6.56 -13.59
CA GLU A 144 -11.24 -5.23 -13.15
C GLU A 144 -10.23 -4.66 -12.15
N VAL A 145 -10.06 -3.33 -12.18
CA VAL A 145 -9.21 -2.57 -11.28
C VAL A 145 -9.99 -1.42 -10.66
N ASP A 146 -9.70 -1.12 -9.41
CA ASP A 146 -10.27 0.04 -8.73
C ASP A 146 -9.49 1.31 -9.08
N PHE A 147 -10.24 2.40 -9.27
CA PHE A 147 -9.70 3.75 -9.42
C PHE A 147 -9.92 4.53 -8.14
N VAL A 148 -8.93 5.32 -7.74
CA VAL A 148 -8.97 6.14 -6.54
C VAL A 148 -8.42 7.54 -6.83
N PRO A 149 -8.98 8.61 -6.23
CA PRO A 149 -8.42 9.94 -6.39
C PRO A 149 -7.05 10.05 -5.70
N GLU A 150 -6.19 10.89 -6.23
CA GLU A 150 -4.84 11.14 -5.69
C GLU A 150 -4.87 11.75 -4.27
N THR A 151 -5.97 12.44 -3.91
CA THR A 151 -6.21 13.02 -2.58
C THR A 151 -6.77 12.02 -1.57
N LEU A 152 -6.96 10.74 -1.95
CA LEU A 152 -7.46 9.76 -1.01
C LEU A 152 -6.41 9.48 0.07
N ASN A 153 -6.80 9.67 1.35
CA ASN A 153 -5.96 9.33 2.48
C ASN A 153 -5.53 7.85 2.45
N ILE A 154 -4.23 7.57 2.66
CA ILE A 154 -3.66 6.22 2.51
C ILE A 154 -4.18 5.22 3.55
N HIS A 155 -4.59 5.65 4.74
CA HIS A 155 -5.24 4.77 5.70
C HIS A 155 -6.56 4.21 5.14
N THR A 156 -7.40 5.10 4.58
CA THR A 156 -8.64 4.70 3.92
C THR A 156 -8.38 3.82 2.70
N LEU A 157 -7.36 4.16 1.91
CA LEU A 157 -6.93 3.36 0.76
C LEU A 157 -6.53 1.96 1.20
N PHE A 158 -5.70 1.84 2.23
CA PHE A 158 -5.23 0.58 2.77
C PHE A 158 -6.38 -0.32 3.25
N GLN A 159 -7.35 0.25 3.99
CA GLN A 159 -8.54 -0.47 4.42
C GLN A 159 -9.37 -1.00 3.24
N LYS A 160 -9.57 -0.17 2.21
CA LYS A 160 -10.27 -0.58 0.98
C LYS A 160 -9.55 -1.71 0.27
N MET A 161 -8.23 -1.61 0.11
CA MET A 161 -7.42 -2.64 -0.54
C MET A 161 -7.43 -3.95 0.25
N GLN A 162 -7.36 -3.90 1.58
CA GLN A 162 -7.47 -5.09 2.44
C GLN A 162 -8.85 -5.76 2.31
N ALA A 163 -9.93 -4.99 2.40
CA ALA A 163 -11.30 -5.52 2.32
C ALA A 163 -11.56 -6.23 0.99
N LYS A 164 -11.05 -5.67 -0.12
CA LYS A 164 -11.17 -6.22 -1.47
C LYS A 164 -10.09 -7.25 -1.80
N LYS A 165 -9.10 -7.45 -0.93
CA LYS A 165 -7.89 -8.24 -1.21
C LYS A 165 -7.19 -7.79 -2.51
N SER A 166 -7.26 -6.50 -2.81
CA SER A 166 -6.60 -5.89 -3.95
C SER A 166 -5.16 -5.53 -3.61
N HIS A 167 -4.26 -5.74 -4.55
CA HIS A 167 -2.84 -5.41 -4.41
C HIS A 167 -2.38 -4.33 -5.38
N LEU A 168 -3.30 -3.79 -6.17
CA LEU A 168 -3.06 -2.72 -7.12
C LEU A 168 -4.35 -1.93 -7.31
N VAL A 169 -4.22 -0.61 -7.32
CA VAL A 169 -5.27 0.34 -7.69
C VAL A 169 -4.68 1.36 -8.65
N ILE A 170 -5.50 2.01 -9.44
CA ILE A 170 -5.08 3.11 -10.32
C ILE A 170 -5.43 4.42 -9.63
N VAL A 171 -4.44 5.30 -9.53
CA VAL A 171 -4.63 6.65 -8.99
C VAL A 171 -4.95 7.59 -10.13
N VAL A 172 -5.97 8.44 -9.94
CA VAL A 172 -6.42 9.41 -10.94
C VAL A 172 -6.51 10.80 -10.35
N ASP A 173 -6.25 11.79 -11.19
CA ASP A 173 -6.41 13.21 -10.86
C ASP A 173 -7.89 13.66 -10.87
N GLU A 174 -8.14 14.94 -10.68
CA GLU A 174 -9.46 15.55 -10.70
C GLU A 174 -10.16 15.51 -12.07
N TYR A 175 -9.43 15.27 -13.15
CA TYR A 175 -9.95 15.14 -14.51
C TYR A 175 -10.17 13.66 -14.91
N GLY A 176 -9.82 12.74 -14.02
CA GLY A 176 -9.92 11.29 -14.27
C GLY A 176 -8.76 10.73 -15.09
N GLN A 177 -7.66 11.49 -15.25
CA GLN A 177 -6.45 11.02 -15.92
C GLN A 177 -5.57 10.23 -14.94
N THR A 178 -4.84 9.26 -15.44
CA THR A 178 -3.89 8.48 -14.63
C THR A 178 -2.73 9.36 -14.14
N SER A 179 -2.53 9.40 -12.83
CA SER A 179 -1.52 10.24 -12.16
C SER A 179 -0.16 9.59 -12.04
#